data_67b14da495b4c6cfc9f35f411248eb59
#
_entry.id   67b14da495b4c6cfc9f35f411248eb59
#
_cell.length_a   1.000
_cell.length_b   1.000
_cell.length_c   1.000
_cell.angle_alpha   90.00
_cell.angle_beta   90.00
_cell.angle_gamma   90.00
#
_symmetry.space_group_name_H-M   'P 1'
#
loop_
_entity.id
_entity.type
_entity.pdbx_description
1 polymer ?
#
loop_
_entity_poly.entity_id
_entity_poly.type
_entity_poly.pdbx_seq_one_letter_code
_entity_poly.pdbx_strand_id
1 'polypeptide(L)'
;MFPLLGMEFHLGVQELSLLTGVTVITLGFSNLFIVPMSNIFGRRIVSIIFGVLIVLTSIWEALATTHKSLLAARACNGIATATSESIMVQVIADMFFLHERGLWMGVYFTCYFLGAFLGPVMSGNIAARHGWRSFFWLSTALSAFVTLLLVFAFPETKYHRDAHALAARAAAKDDTTEKRPSSSRVAERAGRNSDTDSDLSQNQVGRGSPSKKQFGAYQKADSRWKQFVVRDTITPVRVFFNPIIFWAGLMLAGPADILLLFNLTESQLLSAPPYMWNPGQVGYANFSFVVGGLIGVATAGPFSDWVAKWSTKRNNGVREAEMRLPALIPYVIVTIISHVVGGLGYQRLWSWQTILVLGYGCSGLSVTSVPTIAIAYAIDCYKPISGEIMVVATVFKNVLGFAMSYWVFGLAAQQGFLTVAMVQFAATMAPIVCTIPLYFFGKNIRRWTKDSSLHRMEELI
;
A
#
# COMPACT_ATOMS: atom_id res chain seq x y z
N MET A 1 11.66 -12.91 -18.51
CA MET A 1 12.92 -12.69 -17.77
C MET A 1 13.38 -13.94 -17.03
N PHE A 2 12.56 -14.63 -16.22
CA PHE A 2 12.94 -15.86 -15.49
C PHE A 2 13.59 -16.96 -16.33
N PRO A 3 13.09 -17.34 -17.53
CA PRO A 3 13.75 -18.37 -18.33
C PRO A 3 15.19 -18.03 -18.71
N LEU A 4 15.48 -16.77 -18.99
CA LEU A 4 16.83 -16.30 -19.33
C LEU A 4 17.78 -16.38 -18.15
N LEU A 5 17.32 -15.99 -16.94
CA LEU A 5 18.09 -16.14 -15.70
C LEU A 5 18.35 -17.60 -15.36
N GLY A 6 17.34 -18.47 -15.56
CA GLY A 6 17.47 -19.91 -15.33
C GLY A 6 18.52 -20.56 -16.23
N MET A 7 18.58 -20.17 -17.50
CA MET A 7 19.58 -20.65 -18.44
C MET A 7 21.00 -20.17 -18.10
N GLU A 8 21.15 -18.89 -17.70
CA GLU A 8 22.49 -18.32 -17.44
C GLU A 8 23.09 -18.79 -16.12
N PHE A 9 22.30 -18.92 -15.07
CA PHE A 9 22.77 -19.33 -13.75
C PHE A 9 22.54 -20.82 -13.43
N HIS A 10 21.98 -21.60 -14.38
CA HIS A 10 21.61 -23.01 -14.22
C HIS A 10 20.71 -23.25 -13.00
N LEU A 11 19.69 -22.38 -12.80
CA LEU A 11 18.82 -22.39 -11.65
C LEU A 11 17.51 -23.14 -11.92
N GLY A 12 17.05 -23.85 -10.89
CA GLY A 12 15.72 -24.41 -10.86
C GLY A 12 14.63 -23.33 -10.73
N VAL A 13 13.40 -23.67 -11.07
CA VAL A 13 12.26 -22.73 -11.02
C VAL A 13 12.00 -22.23 -9.61
N GLN A 14 12.22 -23.06 -8.60
CA GLN A 14 12.07 -22.69 -7.20
C GLN A 14 13.10 -21.65 -6.77
N GLU A 15 14.35 -21.77 -7.20
CA GLU A 15 15.40 -20.81 -6.89
C GLU A 15 15.14 -19.46 -7.56
N LEU A 16 14.57 -19.49 -8.79
CA LEU A 16 14.13 -18.26 -9.47
C LEU A 16 12.97 -17.57 -8.75
N SER A 17 12.02 -18.34 -8.20
CA SER A 17 10.91 -17.75 -7.44
C SER A 17 11.38 -17.09 -6.14
N LEU A 18 12.42 -17.63 -5.51
CA LEU A 18 13.03 -17.05 -4.31
C LEU A 18 13.63 -15.66 -4.55
N LEU A 19 14.12 -15.37 -5.76
CA LEU A 19 14.56 -14.00 -6.11
C LEU A 19 13.44 -12.95 -5.97
N THR A 20 12.21 -13.33 -6.30
CA THR A 20 11.05 -12.46 -6.09
C THR A 20 10.62 -12.48 -4.62
N GLY A 21 10.53 -13.67 -4.03
CA GLY A 21 10.09 -13.82 -2.64
C GLY A 21 10.96 -13.05 -1.65
N VAL A 22 12.30 -13.13 -1.79
CA VAL A 22 13.21 -12.39 -0.90
C VAL A 22 13.00 -10.89 -1.00
N THR A 23 12.77 -10.34 -2.18
CA THR A 23 12.44 -8.92 -2.34
C THR A 23 11.14 -8.56 -1.62
N VAL A 24 10.11 -9.40 -1.75
CA VAL A 24 8.79 -9.17 -1.13
C VAL A 24 8.87 -9.22 0.39
N ILE A 25 9.57 -10.19 0.98
CA ILE A 25 9.67 -10.30 2.45
C ILE A 25 10.48 -9.15 3.05
N THR A 26 11.62 -8.80 2.43
CA THR A 26 12.45 -7.69 2.90
C THR A 26 11.70 -6.35 2.80
N LEU A 27 10.94 -6.15 1.73
CA LEU A 27 10.05 -4.99 1.57
C LEU A 27 9.00 -4.94 2.70
N GLY A 28 8.37 -6.06 3.03
CA GLY A 28 7.36 -6.14 4.09
C GLY A 28 7.92 -5.74 5.45
N PHE A 29 8.98 -6.38 5.89
CA PHE A 29 9.58 -6.12 7.21
C PHE A 29 10.24 -4.75 7.31
N SER A 30 10.77 -4.21 6.21
CA SER A 30 11.43 -2.90 6.21
C SER A 30 10.47 -1.76 6.54
N ASN A 31 9.18 -1.91 6.25
CA ASN A 31 8.17 -0.92 6.62
C ASN A 31 8.11 -0.66 8.13
N LEU A 32 8.39 -1.68 8.98
CA LEU A 32 8.43 -1.54 10.44
C LEU A 32 9.55 -0.62 10.92
N PHE A 33 10.64 -0.47 10.16
CA PHE A 33 11.77 0.40 10.48
C PHE A 33 11.67 1.75 9.77
N ILE A 34 11.20 1.77 8.53
CA ILE A 34 11.12 2.98 7.72
C ILE A 34 10.10 3.98 8.28
N VAL A 35 8.97 3.48 8.81
CA VAL A 35 7.93 4.34 9.38
C VAL A 35 8.44 5.13 10.59
N PRO A 36 9.02 4.51 11.63
CA PRO A 36 9.66 5.25 12.72
C PRO A 36 10.74 6.22 12.24
N MET A 37 11.60 5.78 11.31
CA MET A 37 12.65 6.65 10.74
C MET A 37 12.05 7.91 10.10
N SER A 38 10.99 7.75 9.31
CA SER A 38 10.32 8.86 8.64
C SER A 38 9.65 9.82 9.65
N ASN A 39 9.14 9.29 10.76
CA ASN A 39 8.56 10.08 11.83
C ASN A 39 9.61 10.88 12.62
N ILE A 40 10.84 10.36 12.76
CA ILE A 40 11.94 11.01 13.50
C ILE A 40 12.66 12.02 12.62
N PHE A 41 13.15 11.60 11.45
CA PHE A 41 14.04 12.40 10.60
C PHE A 41 13.32 13.23 9.53
N GLY A 42 12.03 12.97 9.32
CA GLY A 42 11.23 13.60 8.25
C GLY A 42 11.08 12.73 7.01
N ARG A 43 10.00 12.98 6.25
CA ARG A 43 9.63 12.17 5.09
C ARG A 43 10.60 12.36 3.93
N ARG A 44 11.02 13.61 3.69
CA ARG A 44 11.90 13.96 2.57
C ARG A 44 13.26 13.30 2.66
N ILE A 45 13.94 13.44 3.80
CA ILE A 45 15.31 12.92 3.98
C ILE A 45 15.33 11.40 3.85
N VAL A 46 14.39 10.71 4.50
CA VAL A 46 14.29 9.25 4.43
C VAL A 46 14.00 8.80 2.98
N SER A 47 13.07 9.45 2.28
CA SER A 47 12.79 9.14 0.86
C SER A 47 14.00 9.32 -0.04
N ILE A 48 14.81 10.37 0.17
CA ILE A 48 16.04 10.60 -0.61
C ILE A 48 17.09 9.52 -0.33
N ILE A 49 17.36 9.20 0.94
CA ILE A 49 18.35 8.17 1.32
C ILE A 49 17.98 6.82 0.71
N PHE A 50 16.73 6.41 0.85
CA PHE A 50 16.27 5.14 0.30
C PHE A 50 16.16 5.20 -1.24
N GLY A 51 15.85 6.35 -1.83
CA GLY A 51 15.92 6.56 -3.29
C GLY A 51 17.32 6.33 -3.85
N VAL A 52 18.36 6.88 -3.19
CA VAL A 52 19.76 6.60 -3.54
C VAL A 52 20.08 5.12 -3.37
N LEU A 53 19.59 4.49 -2.29
CA LEU A 53 19.79 3.06 -2.06
C LEU A 53 19.15 2.20 -3.17
N ILE A 54 17.96 2.57 -3.67
CA ILE A 54 17.33 1.89 -4.83
C ILE A 54 18.23 1.96 -6.05
N VAL A 55 18.81 3.13 -6.36
CA VAL A 55 19.73 3.29 -7.49
C VAL A 55 20.94 2.38 -7.34
N LEU A 56 21.59 2.40 -6.18
CA LEU A 56 22.80 1.59 -5.91
C LEU A 56 22.51 0.08 -5.99
N THR A 57 21.39 -0.36 -5.42
CA THR A 57 21.00 -1.78 -5.48
C THR A 57 20.60 -2.22 -6.89
N SER A 58 19.96 -1.36 -7.67
CA SER A 58 19.64 -1.65 -9.08
C SER A 58 20.90 -1.76 -9.96
N ILE A 59 21.93 -0.94 -9.70
CA ILE A 59 23.26 -1.10 -10.32
C ILE A 59 23.87 -2.43 -9.93
N TRP A 60 23.81 -2.81 -8.65
CA TRP A 60 24.32 -4.08 -8.17
C TRP A 60 23.60 -5.26 -8.84
N GLU A 61 22.28 -5.21 -8.99
CA GLU A 61 21.49 -6.22 -9.71
C GLU A 61 21.95 -6.35 -11.18
N ALA A 62 22.21 -5.23 -11.87
CA ALA A 62 22.69 -5.23 -13.26
C ALA A 62 24.09 -5.84 -13.41
N LEU A 63 24.96 -5.65 -12.42
CA LEU A 63 26.35 -6.13 -12.43
C LEU A 63 26.53 -7.51 -11.79
N ALA A 64 25.49 -8.12 -11.26
CA ALA A 64 25.56 -9.41 -10.58
C ALA A 64 26.03 -10.53 -11.53
N THR A 65 27.07 -11.24 -11.13
CA THR A 65 27.66 -12.36 -11.90
C THR A 65 27.35 -13.73 -11.30
N THR A 66 26.85 -13.77 -10.05
CA THR A 66 26.48 -14.99 -9.34
C THR A 66 25.07 -14.90 -8.79
N HIS A 67 24.38 -16.05 -8.70
CA HIS A 67 23.05 -16.12 -8.10
C HIS A 67 23.01 -15.56 -6.67
N LYS A 68 24.00 -15.88 -5.83
CA LYS A 68 24.08 -15.40 -4.44
C LYS A 68 24.20 -13.86 -4.39
N SER A 69 25.00 -13.26 -5.29
CA SER A 69 25.12 -11.81 -5.39
C SER A 69 23.82 -11.17 -5.84
N LEU A 70 23.13 -11.76 -6.82
CA LEU A 70 21.83 -11.26 -7.29
C LEU A 70 20.77 -11.37 -6.18
N LEU A 71 20.75 -12.47 -5.43
CA LEU A 71 19.83 -12.66 -4.30
C LEU A 71 20.05 -11.61 -3.20
N ALA A 72 21.31 -11.35 -2.84
CA ALA A 72 21.64 -10.30 -1.87
C ALA A 72 21.26 -8.90 -2.35
N ALA A 73 21.52 -8.59 -3.63
CA ALA A 73 21.10 -7.32 -4.23
C ALA A 73 19.57 -7.16 -4.21
N ARG A 74 18.82 -8.23 -4.51
CA ARG A 74 17.36 -8.29 -4.40
C ARG A 74 16.85 -8.04 -2.99
N ALA A 75 17.50 -8.64 -1.97
CA ALA A 75 17.16 -8.38 -0.58
C ALA A 75 17.34 -6.91 -0.20
N CYS A 76 18.47 -6.31 -0.56
CA CYS A 76 18.74 -4.90 -0.33
C CYS A 76 17.79 -3.97 -1.11
N ASN A 77 17.44 -4.35 -2.35
CA ASN A 77 16.48 -3.61 -3.16
C ASN A 77 15.09 -3.62 -2.53
N GLY A 78 14.64 -4.78 -1.99
CA GLY A 78 13.38 -4.87 -1.25
C GLY A 78 13.35 -3.95 -0.02
N ILE A 79 14.44 -3.84 0.73
CA ILE A 79 14.55 -2.89 1.85
C ILE A 79 14.38 -1.45 1.35
N ALA A 80 15.06 -1.11 0.26
CA ALA A 80 15.05 0.24 -0.27
C ALA A 80 13.68 0.66 -0.83
N THR A 81 13.00 -0.24 -1.55
CA THR A 81 11.71 0.03 -2.20
C THR A 81 10.53 0.12 -1.23
N ALA A 82 10.67 -0.33 0.01
CA ALA A 82 9.61 -0.27 1.02
C ALA A 82 9.12 1.16 1.32
N THR A 83 9.94 2.18 1.07
CA THR A 83 9.53 3.59 1.19
C THR A 83 8.31 3.94 0.32
N SER A 84 8.17 3.29 -0.84
CA SER A 84 7.04 3.53 -1.73
C SER A 84 5.71 3.06 -1.16
N GLU A 85 5.70 2.02 -0.34
CA GLU A 85 4.48 1.48 0.27
C GLU A 85 4.09 2.19 1.57
N SER A 86 5.04 2.74 2.32
CA SER A 86 4.77 3.31 3.64
C SER A 86 4.82 4.85 3.65
N ILE A 87 5.90 5.47 3.16
CA ILE A 87 6.09 6.91 3.27
C ILE A 87 5.08 7.66 2.38
N MET A 88 4.82 7.18 1.16
CA MET A 88 3.90 7.88 0.26
C MET A 88 2.47 7.93 0.80
N VAL A 89 2.02 6.86 1.47
CA VAL A 89 0.73 6.84 2.16
C VAL A 89 0.69 7.88 3.30
N GLN A 90 1.77 8.00 4.07
CA GLN A 90 1.89 9.00 5.14
C GLN A 90 1.90 10.43 4.57
N VAL A 91 2.63 10.66 3.49
CA VAL A 91 2.66 11.96 2.80
C VAL A 91 1.27 12.42 2.39
N ILE A 92 0.46 11.53 1.81
CA ILE A 92 -0.93 11.83 1.46
C ILE A 92 -1.75 12.15 2.71
N ALA A 93 -1.55 11.40 3.78
CA ALA A 93 -2.24 11.64 5.05
C ALA A 93 -1.85 12.99 5.69
N ASP A 94 -0.61 13.42 5.52
CA ASP A 94 -0.08 14.69 6.04
C ASP A 94 -0.52 15.90 5.20
N MET A 95 -0.58 15.76 3.86
CA MET A 95 -0.83 16.87 2.94
C MET A 95 -2.31 17.17 2.72
N PHE A 96 -3.16 16.12 2.66
CA PHE A 96 -4.56 16.29 2.25
C PHE A 96 -5.55 16.21 3.43
N PHE A 97 -6.59 17.03 3.35
CA PHE A 97 -7.68 17.01 4.32
C PHE A 97 -8.48 15.71 4.24
N LEU A 98 -9.15 15.35 5.32
CA LEU A 98 -9.86 14.08 5.46
C LEU A 98 -10.90 13.82 4.34
N HIS A 99 -11.54 14.88 3.82
CA HIS A 99 -12.54 14.78 2.76
C HIS A 99 -11.95 14.54 1.37
N GLU A 100 -10.68 14.93 1.11
CA GLU A 100 -9.98 14.74 -0.16
C GLU A 100 -9.04 13.53 -0.14
N ARG A 101 -8.65 13.09 1.05
CA ARG A 101 -7.68 11.99 1.25
C ARG A 101 -8.06 10.72 0.49
N GLY A 102 -9.35 10.38 0.41
CA GLY A 102 -9.83 9.21 -0.31
C GLY A 102 -9.50 9.24 -1.81
N LEU A 103 -9.67 10.39 -2.45
CA LEU A 103 -9.35 10.58 -3.87
C LEU A 103 -7.84 10.43 -4.12
N TRP A 104 -7.01 11.09 -3.33
CA TRP A 104 -5.55 11.06 -3.51
C TRP A 104 -4.94 9.70 -3.15
N MET A 105 -5.51 8.99 -2.18
CA MET A 105 -5.17 7.57 -1.94
C MET A 105 -5.53 6.69 -3.13
N GLY A 106 -6.67 6.94 -3.77
CA GLY A 106 -7.05 6.26 -5.02
C GLY A 106 -6.05 6.50 -6.14
N VAL A 107 -5.60 7.74 -6.35
CA VAL A 107 -4.56 8.08 -7.32
C VAL A 107 -3.25 7.35 -7.00
N TYR A 108 -2.82 7.36 -5.74
CA TYR A 108 -1.61 6.64 -5.31
C TYR A 108 -1.70 5.14 -5.64
N PHE A 109 -2.78 4.47 -5.23
CA PHE A 109 -2.95 3.05 -5.52
C PHE A 109 -3.02 2.76 -7.03
N THR A 110 -3.64 3.66 -7.81
CA THR A 110 -3.65 3.54 -9.27
C THR A 110 -2.23 3.56 -9.82
N CYS A 111 -1.41 4.52 -9.44
CA CYS A 111 -0.01 4.60 -9.88
C CYS A 111 0.82 3.40 -9.40
N TYR A 112 0.62 2.95 -8.16
CA TYR A 112 1.30 1.80 -7.58
C TYR A 112 1.01 0.51 -8.37
N PHE A 113 -0.26 0.19 -8.62
CA PHE A 113 -0.64 -1.00 -9.38
C PHE A 113 -0.28 -0.88 -10.86
N LEU A 114 -0.38 0.32 -11.44
CA LEU A 114 0.07 0.54 -12.82
C LEU A 114 1.56 0.19 -12.98
N GLY A 115 2.39 0.61 -12.04
CA GLY A 115 3.80 0.25 -12.00
C GLY A 115 4.03 -1.26 -11.85
N ALA A 116 3.29 -1.91 -10.97
CA ALA A 116 3.38 -3.35 -10.74
C ALA A 116 3.00 -4.17 -11.99
N PHE A 117 2.01 -3.71 -12.77
CA PHE A 117 1.56 -4.40 -13.97
C PHE A 117 2.41 -4.07 -15.21
N LEU A 118 2.87 -2.82 -15.35
CA LEU A 118 3.71 -2.41 -16.48
C LEU A 118 5.15 -2.92 -16.36
N GLY A 119 5.64 -3.18 -15.14
CA GLY A 119 6.97 -3.74 -14.89
C GLY A 119 7.24 -5.02 -15.70
N PRO A 120 6.40 -6.06 -15.60
CA PRO A 120 6.53 -7.28 -16.39
C PRO A 120 6.44 -7.05 -17.90
N VAL A 121 5.60 -6.11 -18.37
CA VAL A 121 5.52 -5.73 -19.79
C VAL A 121 6.86 -5.20 -20.29
N MET A 122 7.45 -4.26 -19.53
CA MET A 122 8.74 -3.66 -19.88
C MET A 122 9.87 -4.70 -19.78
N SER A 123 9.89 -5.50 -18.70
CA SER A 123 10.93 -6.52 -18.50
C SER A 123 10.88 -7.61 -19.58
N GLY A 124 9.69 -8.04 -19.99
CA GLY A 124 9.52 -9.04 -21.04
C GLY A 124 10.07 -8.57 -22.38
N ASN A 125 9.70 -7.36 -22.81
CA ASN A 125 10.13 -6.79 -24.09
C ASN A 125 11.62 -6.47 -24.13
N ILE A 126 12.19 -5.89 -23.07
CA ILE A 126 13.60 -5.53 -23.01
C ILE A 126 14.46 -6.78 -22.92
N ALA A 127 14.06 -7.73 -22.08
CA ALA A 127 14.79 -8.97 -21.90
C ALA A 127 14.82 -9.83 -23.20
N ALA A 128 13.73 -9.78 -23.99
CA ALA A 128 13.67 -10.49 -25.27
C ALA A 128 14.63 -9.93 -26.32
N ARG A 129 14.93 -8.61 -26.30
CA ARG A 129 15.74 -7.94 -27.34
C ARG A 129 17.18 -7.69 -26.90
N HIS A 130 17.39 -7.33 -25.65
CA HIS A 130 18.68 -6.83 -25.14
C HIS A 130 19.23 -7.61 -23.95
N GLY A 131 18.56 -8.70 -23.57
CA GLY A 131 18.92 -9.50 -22.40
C GLY A 131 18.40 -8.90 -21.08
N TRP A 132 18.44 -9.72 -20.03
CA TRP A 132 17.84 -9.37 -18.73
C TRP A 132 18.57 -8.26 -17.98
N ARG A 133 19.89 -8.09 -18.16
CA ARG A 133 20.67 -7.00 -17.54
C ARG A 133 20.24 -5.63 -17.99
N SER A 134 19.79 -5.50 -19.24
CA SER A 134 19.31 -4.22 -19.79
C SER A 134 18.06 -3.70 -19.09
N PHE A 135 17.23 -4.61 -18.56
CA PHE A 135 16.09 -4.22 -17.74
C PHE A 135 16.53 -3.56 -16.41
N PHE A 136 17.55 -4.10 -15.76
CA PHE A 136 18.07 -3.49 -14.53
C PHE A 136 18.76 -2.15 -14.77
N TRP A 137 19.43 -1.96 -15.91
CA TRP A 137 19.95 -0.65 -16.30
C TRP A 137 18.85 0.37 -16.55
N LEU A 138 17.73 -0.03 -17.17
CA LEU A 138 16.56 0.82 -17.30
C LEU A 138 15.96 1.16 -15.91
N SER A 139 15.83 0.16 -15.05
CA SER A 139 15.36 0.37 -13.67
C SER A 139 16.25 1.36 -12.92
N THR A 140 17.58 1.24 -13.08
CA THR A 140 18.56 2.20 -12.53
C THR A 140 18.33 3.63 -13.06
N ALA A 141 18.12 3.78 -14.37
CA ALA A 141 17.90 5.10 -14.97
C ALA A 141 16.59 5.74 -14.47
N LEU A 142 15.50 4.96 -14.39
CA LEU A 142 14.22 5.43 -13.90
C LEU A 142 14.29 5.79 -12.39
N SER A 143 14.91 4.95 -11.57
CA SER A 143 15.06 5.22 -10.14
C SER A 143 15.97 6.42 -9.87
N ALA A 144 17.04 6.61 -10.67
CA ALA A 144 17.88 7.80 -10.60
C ALA A 144 17.08 9.07 -10.95
N PHE A 145 16.27 9.02 -12.02
CA PHE A 145 15.40 10.13 -12.39
C PHE A 145 14.41 10.48 -11.29
N VAL A 146 13.72 9.49 -10.71
CA VAL A 146 12.79 9.70 -9.60
C VAL A 146 13.52 10.24 -8.37
N THR A 147 14.72 9.74 -8.06
CA THR A 147 15.54 10.24 -6.94
C THR A 147 15.93 11.70 -7.15
N LEU A 148 16.29 12.11 -8.36
CA LEU A 148 16.54 13.52 -8.69
C LEU A 148 15.27 14.37 -8.48
N LEU A 149 14.10 13.89 -8.89
CA LEU A 149 12.83 14.58 -8.62
C LEU A 149 12.57 14.72 -7.11
N LEU A 150 12.85 13.67 -6.32
CA LEU A 150 12.73 13.75 -4.85
C LEU A 150 13.67 14.79 -4.25
N VAL A 151 14.89 14.91 -4.75
CA VAL A 151 15.86 15.90 -4.27
C VAL A 151 15.41 17.33 -4.59
N PHE A 152 14.93 17.61 -5.80
CA PHE A 152 14.65 18.96 -6.25
C PHE A 152 13.19 19.40 -6.08
N ALA A 153 12.23 18.51 -6.23
CA ALA A 153 10.80 18.82 -6.27
C ALA A 153 10.02 18.41 -5.01
N PHE A 154 10.55 17.50 -4.16
CA PHE A 154 9.83 17.00 -3.01
C PHE A 154 10.15 17.82 -1.75
N PRO A 155 9.21 18.66 -1.24
CA PRO A 155 9.38 19.38 0.01
C PRO A 155 9.15 18.46 1.22
N GLU A 156 9.64 18.84 2.40
CA GLU A 156 9.31 18.16 3.64
C GLU A 156 7.83 18.35 3.98
N THR A 157 7.14 17.23 4.19
CA THR A 157 5.69 17.21 4.45
C THR A 157 5.33 16.95 5.90
N LYS A 158 6.31 16.67 6.77
CA LYS A 158 6.08 16.46 8.20
C LYS A 158 5.51 17.73 8.83
N TYR A 159 4.23 17.66 9.23
CA TYR A 159 3.50 18.77 9.85
C TYR A 159 2.95 18.37 11.22
N HIS A 160 3.24 19.15 12.25
CA HIS A 160 2.76 18.94 13.61
C HIS A 160 1.44 19.70 13.81
N ARG A 161 0.31 19.08 13.46
CA ARG A 161 -1.02 19.67 13.64
C ARG A 161 -1.33 19.98 15.10
N ASP A 162 -0.84 19.18 16.02
CA ASP A 162 -1.16 19.23 17.44
C ASP A 162 -0.56 20.43 18.16
N ALA A 163 0.65 20.86 17.79
CA ALA A 163 1.29 22.04 18.38
C ALA A 163 0.46 23.29 18.11
N HIS A 164 -0.13 23.42 16.91
CA HIS A 164 -0.98 24.54 16.55
C HIS A 164 -2.39 24.43 17.20
N ALA A 165 -2.95 23.22 17.29
CA ALA A 165 -4.22 22.99 17.95
C ALA A 165 -4.11 23.20 19.48
N LEU A 166 -3.00 22.78 20.09
CA LEU A 166 -2.70 23.03 21.51
C LEU A 166 -2.43 24.52 21.77
N ALA A 167 -1.68 25.20 20.91
CA ALA A 167 -1.46 26.64 21.01
C ALA A 167 -2.75 27.43 20.85
N ALA A 168 -3.62 27.05 19.91
CA ALA A 168 -4.95 27.66 19.73
C ALA A 168 -5.89 27.38 20.93
N ARG A 169 -5.86 26.17 21.51
CA ARG A 169 -6.62 25.83 22.71
C ARG A 169 -6.07 26.54 23.97
N ALA A 170 -4.74 26.72 24.08
CA ALA A 170 -4.12 27.47 25.16
C ALA A 170 -4.50 28.96 25.06
N ALA A 171 -4.42 29.54 23.87
CA ALA A 171 -4.86 30.93 23.63
C ALA A 171 -6.36 31.14 23.92
N ALA A 172 -7.22 30.18 23.53
CA ALA A 172 -8.64 30.22 23.83
C ALA A 172 -8.96 30.03 25.34
N LYS A 173 -8.11 29.32 26.09
CA LYS A 173 -8.23 29.17 27.54
C LYS A 173 -7.82 30.44 28.30
N ASP A 174 -6.78 31.14 27.87
CA ASP A 174 -6.37 32.40 28.44
C ASP A 174 -7.45 33.48 28.26
N ASP A 175 -8.12 33.49 27.11
CA ASP A 175 -9.21 34.42 26.82
C ASP A 175 -10.48 34.16 27.67
N THR A 176 -10.69 32.93 28.15
CA THR A 176 -11.79 32.58 29.05
C THR A 176 -11.49 32.82 30.52
N THR A 177 -10.23 32.94 30.92
CA THR A 177 -9.82 33.15 32.32
C THR A 177 -9.77 34.65 32.69
N GLU A 178 -9.67 35.56 31.68
CA GLU A 178 -9.64 37.02 31.89
C GLU A 178 -11.02 37.70 31.85
N LYS A 179 -12.11 36.97 31.62
CA LYS A 179 -13.46 37.55 31.66
C LYS A 179 -14.11 37.47 33.04
N ARG A 180 -13.59 38.24 34.00
CA ARG A 180 -14.41 38.82 35.09
C ARG A 180 -14.65 40.27 34.76
N PRO A 181 -15.91 40.76 34.77
CA PRO A 181 -16.22 42.08 34.25
C PRO A 181 -15.92 43.15 35.32
N SER A 182 -15.02 44.06 35.01
CA SER A 182 -15.07 45.43 35.56
C SER A 182 -15.41 46.39 34.39
N SER A 183 -16.62 46.83 34.42
CA SER A 183 -17.22 47.76 33.46
C SER A 183 -16.56 49.13 33.52
N SER A 184 -15.65 49.49 32.66
CA SER A 184 -15.40 50.87 32.22
C SER A 184 -14.18 51.13 31.33
N ARG A 185 -13.51 50.12 30.78
CA ARG A 185 -12.35 50.32 29.85
C ARG A 185 -12.44 49.51 28.55
N VAL A 186 -13.63 49.21 28.10
CA VAL A 186 -13.87 48.27 26.97
C VAL A 186 -13.83 48.94 25.57
N ALA A 187 -13.98 50.25 25.49
CA ALA A 187 -14.10 50.89 24.16
C ALA A 187 -12.78 51.24 23.45
N GLU A 188 -11.65 51.34 24.20
CA GLU A 188 -10.38 51.79 23.61
C GLU A 188 -9.39 50.68 23.24
N ARG A 189 -9.64 49.42 23.76
CA ARG A 189 -8.81 48.24 23.41
C ARG A 189 -9.35 47.38 22.26
N ALA A 190 -10.60 47.51 21.89
CA ALA A 190 -11.22 46.75 20.82
C ALA A 190 -10.67 47.09 19.42
N GLY A 191 -10.16 48.31 19.23
CA GLY A 191 -9.60 48.76 17.95
C GLY A 191 -8.16 48.36 17.69
N ARG A 192 -7.42 47.93 18.76
CA ARG A 192 -5.98 47.63 18.62
C ARG A 192 -5.64 46.17 18.56
N ASN A 193 -6.56 45.28 18.96
CA ASN A 193 -6.36 43.81 18.93
C ASN A 193 -6.84 43.16 17.62
N SER A 194 -7.65 43.86 16.80
CA SER A 194 -8.10 43.31 15.51
C SER A 194 -6.99 43.23 14.47
N ASP A 195 -6.03 44.18 14.52
CA ASP A 195 -4.92 44.17 13.54
C ASP A 195 -3.83 43.17 13.88
N THR A 196 -3.61 42.88 15.18
CA THR A 196 -2.60 41.88 15.62
C THR A 196 -3.10 40.44 15.47
N ASP A 197 -4.37 40.16 15.66
CA ASP A 197 -4.99 38.86 15.43
C ASP A 197 -5.10 38.50 13.95
N SER A 198 -5.38 39.52 13.08
CA SER A 198 -5.38 39.34 11.65
C SER A 198 -3.95 39.05 11.10
N ASP A 199 -2.94 39.73 11.65
CA ASP A 199 -1.54 39.50 11.27
C ASP A 199 -0.97 38.16 11.78
N LEU A 200 -1.38 37.70 12.98
CA LEU A 200 -1.02 36.38 13.50
C LEU A 200 -1.70 35.25 12.73
N SER A 201 -2.97 35.42 12.33
CA SER A 201 -3.69 34.43 11.52
C SER A 201 -3.18 34.38 10.08
N GLN A 202 -2.82 35.51 9.47
CA GLN A 202 -2.25 35.57 8.12
C GLN A 202 -0.81 35.02 8.04
N ASN A 203 -0.01 35.14 9.12
CA ASN A 203 1.32 34.51 9.19
C ASN A 203 1.27 33.01 9.48
N GLN A 204 0.17 32.48 10.01
CA GLN A 204 -0.01 31.04 10.30
C GLN A 204 -0.56 30.24 9.11
N VAL A 205 -1.31 30.88 8.21
CA VAL A 205 -1.74 30.24 6.96
C VAL A 205 -0.64 30.46 5.94
N GLY A 206 0.12 29.42 5.66
CA GLY A 206 1.17 29.46 4.64
C GLY A 206 0.59 29.96 3.31
N ARG A 207 1.37 30.80 2.59
CA ARG A 207 0.95 31.43 1.30
C ARG A 207 0.81 30.41 0.14
N GLY A 208 0.55 29.12 0.41
CA GLY A 208 0.32 28.08 -0.60
C GLY A 208 1.57 27.59 -1.35
N SER A 209 2.75 28.20 -1.17
CA SER A 209 4.01 27.74 -1.75
C SER A 209 4.96 27.21 -0.67
N PRO A 210 5.73 26.14 -0.93
CA PRO A 210 6.66 25.59 0.03
C PRO A 210 7.76 26.61 0.37
N SER A 211 8.07 26.77 1.66
CA SER A 211 9.17 27.65 2.09
C SER A 211 10.54 27.03 1.77
N LYS A 212 11.57 27.86 1.54
CA LYS A 212 12.94 27.36 1.29
C LYS A 212 13.46 26.45 2.41
N LYS A 213 12.98 26.61 3.66
CA LYS A 213 13.34 25.75 4.80
C LYS A 213 12.83 24.31 4.64
N GLN A 214 11.74 24.07 3.90
CA GLN A 214 11.20 22.74 3.64
C GLN A 214 12.06 21.93 2.65
N PHE A 215 12.94 22.60 1.90
CA PHE A 215 13.91 21.95 1.01
C PHE A 215 15.29 21.74 1.69
N GLY A 216 15.41 22.02 2.99
CA GLY A 216 16.62 21.76 3.76
C GLY A 216 17.03 20.29 3.74
N ALA A 217 18.36 20.04 3.61
CA ALA A 217 18.89 18.68 3.61
C ALA A 217 18.92 18.02 4.99
N TYR A 218 18.72 18.77 6.06
CA TYR A 218 18.77 18.28 7.44
C TYR A 218 17.67 18.91 8.28
N GLN A 219 16.90 18.06 8.95
CA GLN A 219 16.02 18.48 10.04
C GLN A 219 16.56 17.91 11.36
N LYS A 220 16.46 18.70 12.43
CA LYS A 220 16.80 18.18 13.77
C LYS A 220 15.86 17.02 14.10
N ALA A 221 16.45 15.90 14.53
CA ALA A 221 15.68 14.77 15.05
C ALA A 221 14.76 15.26 16.17
N ASP A 222 13.53 14.75 16.21
CA ASP A 222 12.58 15.11 17.25
C ASP A 222 13.13 14.68 18.61
N SER A 223 13.07 15.57 19.62
CA SER A 223 13.55 15.29 20.97
C SER A 223 12.87 14.07 21.62
N ARG A 224 11.67 13.74 21.15
CA ARG A 224 10.88 12.59 21.61
C ARG A 224 11.14 11.31 20.79
N TRP A 225 12.27 11.20 20.09
CA TRP A 225 12.58 10.09 19.19
C TRP A 225 12.42 8.70 19.84
N LYS A 226 12.78 8.54 21.12
CA LYS A 226 12.60 7.28 21.86
C LYS A 226 11.13 6.86 21.96
N GLN A 227 10.24 7.84 22.19
CA GLN A 227 8.79 7.59 22.26
C GLN A 227 8.25 7.19 20.88
N PHE A 228 8.71 7.83 19.79
CA PHE A 228 8.32 7.47 18.44
C PHE A 228 8.80 6.06 18.08
N VAL A 229 10.05 5.70 18.37
CA VAL A 229 10.56 4.34 18.11
C VAL A 229 9.71 3.30 18.85
N VAL A 230 9.50 3.48 20.15
CA VAL A 230 8.72 2.51 20.95
C VAL A 230 7.28 2.45 20.45
N ARG A 231 6.65 3.59 20.24
CA ARG A 231 5.27 3.67 19.75
C ARG A 231 5.13 2.99 18.38
N ASP A 232 5.89 3.44 17.40
CA ASP A 232 5.72 3.05 16.00
C ASP A 232 6.22 1.62 15.73
N THR A 233 6.98 1.00 16.65
CA THR A 233 7.34 -0.42 16.60
C THR A 233 6.35 -1.29 17.35
N ILE A 234 5.90 -0.87 18.54
CA ILE A 234 4.98 -1.67 19.36
C ILE A 234 3.54 -1.55 18.87
N THR A 235 3.13 -0.38 18.39
CA THR A 235 1.76 -0.16 17.93
C THR A 235 1.36 -1.10 16.79
N PRO A 236 2.11 -1.28 15.69
CA PRO A 236 1.77 -2.24 14.65
C PRO A 236 1.62 -3.67 15.18
N VAL A 237 2.46 -4.09 16.14
CA VAL A 237 2.36 -5.43 16.75
C VAL A 237 1.07 -5.57 17.56
N ARG A 238 0.66 -4.56 18.31
CA ARG A 238 -0.61 -4.57 19.05
C ARG A 238 -1.81 -4.50 18.11
N VAL A 239 -1.73 -3.67 17.09
CA VAL A 239 -2.76 -3.50 16.06
C VAL A 239 -2.95 -4.78 15.26
N PHE A 240 -1.89 -5.56 15.04
CA PHE A 240 -1.93 -6.86 14.38
C PHE A 240 -2.93 -7.84 15.01
N PHE A 241 -3.03 -7.86 16.34
CA PHE A 241 -3.95 -8.75 17.06
C PHE A 241 -5.40 -8.24 17.10
N ASN A 242 -5.71 -7.09 16.50
CA ASN A 242 -7.08 -6.62 16.39
C ASN A 242 -7.82 -7.40 15.29
N PRO A 243 -8.96 -8.07 15.60
CA PRO A 243 -9.64 -8.94 14.64
C PRO A 243 -10.05 -8.25 13.32
N ILE A 244 -10.48 -6.99 13.39
CA ILE A 244 -10.93 -6.25 12.20
C ILE A 244 -9.71 -5.89 11.33
N ILE A 245 -8.58 -5.51 11.96
CA ILE A 245 -7.37 -5.13 11.23
C ILE A 245 -6.66 -6.36 10.67
N PHE A 246 -6.63 -7.45 11.44
CA PHE A 246 -6.16 -8.76 10.98
C PHE A 246 -6.94 -9.22 9.73
N TRP A 247 -8.28 -9.14 9.79
CA TRP A 247 -9.14 -9.45 8.67
C TRP A 247 -8.84 -8.55 7.45
N ALA A 248 -8.72 -7.24 7.65
CA ALA A 248 -8.41 -6.32 6.56
C ALA A 248 -7.04 -6.60 5.91
N GLY A 249 -6.05 -7.02 6.70
CA GLY A 249 -4.75 -7.47 6.21
C GLY A 249 -4.85 -8.70 5.32
N LEU A 250 -5.64 -9.70 5.72
CA LEU A 250 -5.92 -10.88 4.89
C LEU A 250 -6.71 -10.55 3.62
N MET A 251 -7.63 -9.57 3.68
CA MET A 251 -8.39 -9.11 2.51
C MET A 251 -7.51 -8.33 1.52
N LEU A 252 -6.40 -7.75 1.96
CA LEU A 252 -5.38 -7.19 1.07
C LEU A 252 -4.51 -8.29 0.47
N ALA A 253 -4.07 -9.24 1.30
CA ALA A 253 -3.14 -10.30 0.90
C ALA A 253 -3.76 -11.26 -0.12
N GLY A 254 -4.97 -11.78 0.11
CA GLY A 254 -5.60 -12.78 -0.74
C GLY A 254 -5.63 -12.43 -2.23
N PRO A 255 -6.22 -11.29 -2.63
CA PRO A 255 -6.20 -10.84 -4.03
C PRO A 255 -4.79 -10.50 -4.57
N ALA A 256 -3.88 -9.99 -3.72
CA ALA A 256 -2.51 -9.74 -4.13
C ALA A 256 -1.74 -11.04 -4.40
N ASP A 257 -2.02 -12.08 -3.62
CA ASP A 257 -1.37 -13.37 -3.77
C ASP A 257 -1.82 -14.12 -5.04
N ILE A 258 -3.09 -13.96 -5.49
CA ILE A 258 -3.49 -14.53 -6.78
C ILE A 258 -2.80 -13.81 -7.95
N LEU A 259 -2.62 -12.50 -7.86
CA LEU A 259 -1.82 -11.76 -8.83
C LEU A 259 -0.38 -12.28 -8.86
N LEU A 260 0.21 -12.49 -7.68
CA LEU A 260 1.56 -13.04 -7.57
C LEU A 260 1.64 -14.47 -8.12
N LEU A 261 0.63 -15.30 -7.88
CA LEU A 261 0.52 -16.65 -8.45
C LEU A 261 0.60 -16.61 -9.99
N PHE A 262 -0.20 -15.75 -10.62
CA PHE A 262 -0.15 -15.58 -12.07
C PHE A 262 1.22 -15.09 -12.53
N ASN A 263 1.79 -14.07 -11.90
CA ASN A 263 3.12 -13.54 -12.25
C ASN A 263 4.24 -14.59 -12.13
N LEU A 264 4.18 -15.47 -11.15
CA LEU A 264 5.15 -16.55 -10.98
C LEU A 264 5.00 -17.63 -12.07
N THR A 265 3.75 -17.97 -12.42
CA THR A 265 3.45 -19.13 -13.29
C THR A 265 3.25 -18.79 -14.76
N GLU A 266 2.94 -17.52 -15.12
CA GLU A 266 2.62 -17.10 -16.49
C GLU A 266 3.71 -17.43 -17.50
N SER A 267 4.98 -17.20 -17.11
CA SER A 267 6.12 -17.46 -18.00
C SER A 267 6.26 -18.94 -18.34
N GLN A 268 5.98 -19.84 -17.38
CA GLN A 268 6.04 -21.27 -17.63
C GLN A 268 4.88 -21.76 -18.49
N LEU A 269 3.68 -21.32 -18.19
CA LEU A 269 2.49 -21.73 -18.90
C LEU A 269 2.49 -21.23 -20.36
N LEU A 270 2.69 -19.92 -20.55
CA LEU A 270 2.56 -19.30 -21.87
C LEU A 270 3.75 -19.59 -22.80
N SER A 271 4.94 -19.91 -22.26
CA SER A 271 6.07 -20.32 -23.09
C SER A 271 6.05 -21.81 -23.45
N ALA A 272 5.21 -22.62 -22.79
CA ALA A 272 5.06 -24.05 -23.06
C ALA A 272 4.00 -24.30 -24.17
N PRO A 273 4.00 -25.50 -24.80
CA PRO A 273 2.92 -25.93 -25.67
C PRO A 273 1.57 -25.92 -24.91
N PRO A 274 0.43 -25.52 -25.53
CA PRO A 274 0.24 -25.19 -26.94
C PRO A 274 0.54 -23.75 -27.34
N TYR A 275 0.84 -22.83 -26.37
CA TYR A 275 0.91 -21.40 -26.64
C TYR A 275 2.22 -20.96 -27.28
N MET A 276 3.36 -21.46 -26.81
CA MET A 276 4.71 -21.20 -27.36
C MET A 276 5.04 -19.71 -27.50
N TRP A 277 4.63 -18.89 -26.52
CA TRP A 277 4.85 -17.45 -26.56
C TRP A 277 6.31 -17.09 -26.25
N ASN A 278 6.81 -16.09 -26.95
CA ASN A 278 8.11 -15.51 -26.63
C ASN A 278 8.03 -14.60 -25.38
N PRO A 279 9.16 -14.28 -24.73
CA PRO A 279 9.16 -13.48 -23.49
C PRO A 279 8.47 -12.09 -23.62
N GLY A 280 8.51 -11.49 -24.81
CA GLY A 280 7.83 -10.22 -25.08
C GLY A 280 6.29 -10.38 -25.09
N GLN A 281 5.79 -11.44 -25.73
CA GLN A 281 4.36 -11.76 -25.76
C GLN A 281 3.83 -12.08 -24.35
N VAL A 282 4.60 -12.85 -23.56
CA VAL A 282 4.26 -13.11 -22.14
C VAL A 282 4.18 -11.80 -21.38
N GLY A 283 5.11 -10.87 -21.60
CA GLY A 283 5.03 -9.54 -21.00
C GLY A 283 3.74 -8.80 -21.34
N TYR A 284 3.28 -8.85 -22.61
CA TYR A 284 2.03 -8.21 -23.02
C TYR A 284 0.77 -8.78 -22.37
N ALA A 285 0.80 -10.03 -21.89
CA ALA A 285 -0.30 -10.62 -21.12
C ALA A 285 -0.68 -9.75 -19.90
N ASN A 286 0.29 -9.08 -19.31
CA ASN A 286 0.09 -8.24 -18.13
C ASN A 286 -0.76 -6.98 -18.40
N PHE A 287 -0.97 -6.56 -19.65
CA PHE A 287 -1.95 -5.51 -19.97
C PHE A 287 -3.38 -5.87 -19.53
N SER A 288 -3.71 -7.15 -19.47
CA SER A 288 -5.01 -7.58 -18.96
C SER A 288 -5.20 -7.21 -17.47
N PHE A 289 -4.14 -7.34 -16.66
CA PHE A 289 -4.16 -6.84 -15.27
C PHE A 289 -4.30 -5.32 -15.20
N VAL A 290 -3.63 -4.58 -16.11
CA VAL A 290 -3.75 -3.11 -16.16
C VAL A 290 -5.20 -2.70 -16.38
N VAL A 291 -5.85 -3.28 -17.41
CA VAL A 291 -7.25 -2.95 -17.74
C VAL A 291 -8.18 -3.31 -16.59
N GLY A 292 -8.05 -4.52 -16.03
CA GLY A 292 -8.83 -4.94 -14.87
C GLY A 292 -8.60 -4.04 -13.64
N GLY A 293 -7.34 -3.71 -13.35
CA GLY A 293 -6.96 -2.85 -12.24
C GLY A 293 -7.53 -1.44 -12.36
N LEU A 294 -7.48 -0.84 -13.54
CA LEU A 294 -8.06 0.49 -13.79
C LEU A 294 -9.58 0.48 -13.60
N ILE A 295 -10.28 -0.55 -14.08
CA ILE A 295 -11.72 -0.71 -13.85
C ILE A 295 -12.01 -0.84 -12.36
N GLY A 296 -11.21 -1.64 -11.63
CA GLY A 296 -11.38 -1.83 -10.19
C GLY A 296 -11.20 -0.54 -9.39
N VAL A 297 -10.14 0.24 -9.68
CA VAL A 297 -9.91 1.55 -9.02
C VAL A 297 -11.05 2.52 -9.33
N ALA A 298 -11.49 2.60 -10.59
CA ALA A 298 -12.54 3.51 -11.00
C ALA A 298 -13.92 3.15 -10.38
N THR A 299 -14.17 1.88 -10.10
CA THR A 299 -15.49 1.41 -9.65
C THR A 299 -15.57 1.19 -8.15
N ALA A 300 -14.53 0.67 -7.49
CA ALA A 300 -14.62 0.19 -6.10
C ALA A 300 -14.93 1.31 -5.09
N GLY A 301 -14.25 2.43 -5.17
CA GLY A 301 -14.47 3.58 -4.29
C GLY A 301 -15.88 4.15 -4.41
N PRO A 302 -16.26 4.67 -5.60
CA PRO A 302 -17.58 5.25 -5.83
C PRO A 302 -18.73 4.27 -5.53
N PHE A 303 -18.60 3.00 -5.92
CA PHE A 303 -19.61 1.98 -5.64
C PHE A 303 -19.76 1.71 -4.15
N SER A 304 -18.66 1.57 -3.43
CA SER A 304 -18.65 1.39 -1.97
C SER A 304 -19.32 2.57 -1.25
N ASP A 305 -19.02 3.80 -1.66
CA ASP A 305 -19.63 4.99 -1.08
C ASP A 305 -21.12 5.11 -1.43
N TRP A 306 -21.52 4.71 -2.63
CA TRP A 306 -22.91 4.68 -3.04
C TRP A 306 -23.71 3.67 -2.20
N VAL A 307 -23.19 2.44 -2.03
CA VAL A 307 -23.81 1.39 -1.18
C VAL A 307 -23.94 1.88 0.26
N ALA A 308 -22.88 2.48 0.82
CA ALA A 308 -22.91 3.02 2.18
C ALA A 308 -23.95 4.13 2.34
N LYS A 309 -24.02 5.07 1.38
CA LYS A 309 -25.04 6.13 1.37
C LYS A 309 -26.47 5.60 1.26
N TRP A 310 -26.69 4.61 0.40
CA TRP A 310 -27.97 3.96 0.24
C TRP A 310 -28.43 3.22 1.51
N SER A 311 -27.53 2.47 2.15
CA SER A 311 -27.77 1.79 3.41
C SER A 311 -28.05 2.77 4.56
N THR A 312 -27.30 3.89 4.62
CA THR A 312 -27.52 4.97 5.60
C THR A 312 -28.91 5.57 5.48
N LYS A 313 -29.39 5.82 4.25
CA LYS A 313 -30.76 6.33 4.03
C LYS A 313 -31.83 5.36 4.54
N ARG A 314 -31.59 4.04 4.41
CA ARG A 314 -32.50 2.99 4.94
C ARG A 314 -32.45 2.84 6.46
N ASN A 315 -31.34 3.27 7.09
CA ASN A 315 -31.11 3.20 8.54
C ASN A 315 -31.38 4.55 9.23
N ASN A 316 -32.44 5.25 8.84
CA ASN A 316 -32.86 6.53 9.44
C ASN A 316 -31.73 7.60 9.49
N GLY A 317 -30.81 7.59 8.53
CA GLY A 317 -29.69 8.53 8.47
C GLY A 317 -28.48 8.19 9.36
N VAL A 318 -28.54 7.12 10.14
CA VAL A 318 -27.42 6.68 10.98
C VAL A 318 -26.44 5.87 10.14
N ARG A 319 -25.20 6.40 9.97
CA ARG A 319 -24.13 5.73 9.23
C ARG A 319 -23.35 4.80 10.14
N GLU A 320 -23.25 3.54 9.75
CA GLU A 320 -22.40 2.52 10.39
C GLU A 320 -21.31 2.07 9.40
N ALA A 321 -20.12 1.72 9.91
CA ALA A 321 -18.99 1.31 9.06
C ALA A 321 -19.31 0.03 8.27
N GLU A 322 -20.06 -0.90 8.87
CA GLU A 322 -20.48 -2.18 8.31
C GLU A 322 -21.31 -2.04 7.00
N MET A 323 -21.93 -0.89 6.78
CA MET A 323 -22.73 -0.62 5.57
C MET A 323 -21.91 -0.57 4.27
N ARG A 324 -20.57 -0.56 4.36
CA ARG A 324 -19.68 -0.70 3.20
C ARG A 324 -19.48 -2.14 2.76
N LEU A 325 -19.58 -3.11 3.67
CA LEU A 325 -19.24 -4.51 3.39
C LEU A 325 -20.06 -5.16 2.28
N PRO A 326 -21.38 -4.87 2.10
CA PRO A 326 -22.15 -5.42 0.98
C PRO A 326 -21.61 -5.02 -0.41
N ALA A 327 -20.83 -3.94 -0.51
CA ALA A 327 -20.20 -3.54 -1.76
C ALA A 327 -19.12 -4.54 -2.24
N LEU A 328 -18.65 -5.46 -1.39
CA LEU A 328 -17.74 -6.55 -1.76
C LEU A 328 -18.38 -7.59 -2.69
N ILE A 329 -19.70 -7.78 -2.64
CA ILE A 329 -20.39 -8.90 -3.32
C ILE A 329 -20.02 -9.02 -4.81
N PRO A 330 -20.13 -7.99 -5.67
CA PRO A 330 -19.77 -8.14 -7.09
C PRO A 330 -18.29 -8.45 -7.29
N TYR A 331 -17.41 -7.92 -6.47
CA TYR A 331 -15.97 -8.15 -6.57
C TYR A 331 -15.56 -9.55 -6.09
N VAL A 332 -16.29 -10.13 -5.15
CA VAL A 332 -16.13 -11.53 -4.75
C VAL A 332 -16.44 -12.48 -5.91
N ILE A 333 -17.50 -12.22 -6.68
CA ILE A 333 -17.83 -13.01 -7.86
C ILE A 333 -16.68 -12.95 -8.89
N VAL A 334 -16.15 -11.76 -9.14
CA VAL A 334 -14.99 -11.57 -10.03
C VAL A 334 -13.75 -12.30 -9.52
N THR A 335 -13.52 -12.29 -8.21
CA THR A 335 -12.40 -13.01 -7.57
C THR A 335 -12.55 -14.52 -7.76
N ILE A 336 -13.76 -15.06 -7.61
CA ILE A 336 -14.05 -16.50 -7.85
C ILE A 336 -13.77 -16.85 -9.32
N ILE A 337 -14.23 -16.04 -10.27
CA ILE A 337 -13.99 -16.28 -11.70
C ILE A 337 -12.47 -16.33 -11.98
N SER A 338 -11.71 -15.39 -11.45
CA SER A 338 -10.26 -15.37 -11.63
C SER A 338 -9.58 -16.65 -11.11
N HIS A 339 -9.96 -17.13 -9.92
CA HIS A 339 -9.39 -18.35 -9.35
C HIS A 339 -9.79 -19.61 -10.15
N VAL A 340 -11.04 -19.70 -10.59
CA VAL A 340 -11.50 -20.82 -11.41
C VAL A 340 -10.71 -20.89 -12.73
N VAL A 341 -10.51 -19.74 -13.38
CA VAL A 341 -9.73 -19.66 -14.63
C VAL A 341 -8.24 -19.95 -14.37
N GLY A 342 -7.67 -19.44 -13.29
CA GLY A 342 -6.30 -19.73 -12.89
C GLY A 342 -6.04 -21.20 -12.54
N GLY A 343 -7.02 -21.91 -12.00
CA GLY A 343 -6.92 -23.33 -11.70
C GLY A 343 -7.27 -24.22 -12.89
N LEU A 344 -8.55 -24.22 -13.27
CA LEU A 344 -9.05 -25.08 -14.35
C LEU A 344 -8.55 -24.68 -15.72
N GLY A 345 -8.44 -23.36 -16.01
CA GLY A 345 -7.95 -22.87 -17.28
C GLY A 345 -6.51 -23.25 -17.53
N TYR A 346 -5.66 -23.17 -16.51
CA TYR A 346 -4.26 -23.60 -16.57
C TYR A 346 -4.14 -25.11 -16.72
N GLN A 347 -4.88 -25.88 -15.91
CA GLN A 347 -4.83 -27.34 -15.93
C GLN A 347 -5.35 -27.94 -17.26
N ARG A 348 -6.38 -27.31 -17.84
CA ARG A 348 -7.03 -27.78 -19.09
C ARG A 348 -6.54 -27.05 -20.33
N LEU A 349 -5.55 -26.18 -20.21
CA LEU A 349 -4.97 -25.40 -21.30
C LEU A 349 -6.04 -24.68 -22.14
N TRP A 350 -6.91 -23.92 -21.48
CA TRP A 350 -7.96 -23.16 -22.17
C TRP A 350 -7.38 -22.15 -23.15
N SER A 351 -8.21 -21.57 -24.02
CA SER A 351 -7.75 -20.56 -24.95
C SER A 351 -7.07 -19.40 -24.21
N TRP A 352 -5.97 -18.89 -24.75
CA TRP A 352 -5.22 -17.80 -24.13
C TRP A 352 -6.09 -16.55 -23.89
N GLN A 353 -7.09 -16.28 -24.78
CA GLN A 353 -8.03 -15.18 -24.60
C GLN A 353 -8.83 -15.31 -23.31
N THR A 354 -9.34 -16.50 -23.02
CA THR A 354 -10.09 -16.77 -21.79
C THR A 354 -9.22 -16.58 -20.56
N ILE A 355 -7.98 -17.07 -20.59
CA ILE A 355 -7.03 -16.93 -19.49
C ILE A 355 -6.69 -15.46 -19.24
N LEU A 356 -6.44 -14.68 -20.30
CA LEU A 356 -6.08 -13.27 -20.17
C LEU A 356 -7.29 -12.43 -19.72
N VAL A 357 -8.44 -12.57 -20.32
CA VAL A 357 -9.60 -11.72 -20.01
C VAL A 357 -10.22 -12.09 -18.67
N LEU A 358 -10.56 -13.35 -18.46
CA LEU A 358 -11.25 -13.80 -17.25
C LEU A 358 -10.30 -14.18 -16.11
N GLY A 359 -9.08 -14.62 -16.40
CA GLY A 359 -8.08 -14.91 -15.38
C GLY A 359 -7.38 -13.61 -14.91
N TYR A 360 -6.56 -13.02 -15.79
CA TYR A 360 -5.72 -11.88 -15.46
C TYR A 360 -6.53 -10.59 -15.30
N GLY A 361 -7.49 -10.31 -16.19
CA GLY A 361 -8.34 -9.13 -16.09
C GLY A 361 -9.17 -9.10 -14.81
N CYS A 362 -9.81 -10.22 -14.47
CA CYS A 362 -10.56 -10.33 -13.21
C CYS A 362 -9.65 -10.29 -11.97
N SER A 363 -8.44 -10.84 -12.05
CA SER A 363 -7.46 -10.72 -10.95
C SER A 363 -7.03 -9.27 -10.75
N GLY A 364 -6.70 -8.54 -11.83
CA GLY A 364 -6.38 -7.11 -11.76
C GLY A 364 -7.50 -6.29 -11.15
N LEU A 365 -8.77 -6.58 -11.50
CA LEU A 365 -9.94 -5.93 -10.91
C LEU A 365 -10.08 -6.28 -9.43
N SER A 366 -9.89 -7.54 -9.06
CA SER A 366 -10.01 -8.01 -7.67
C SER A 366 -8.95 -7.39 -6.75
N VAL A 367 -7.67 -7.35 -7.18
CA VAL A 367 -6.54 -6.84 -6.37
C VAL A 367 -6.67 -5.35 -6.06
N THR A 368 -7.38 -4.60 -6.87
CA THR A 368 -7.61 -3.17 -6.63
C THR A 368 -8.90 -2.90 -5.85
N SER A 369 -9.96 -3.67 -6.09
CA SER A 369 -11.29 -3.40 -5.54
C SER A 369 -11.50 -3.97 -4.13
N VAL A 370 -11.17 -5.24 -3.90
CA VAL A 370 -11.40 -5.90 -2.61
C VAL A 370 -10.64 -5.22 -1.47
N PRO A 371 -9.32 -4.95 -1.59
CA PRO A 371 -8.59 -4.24 -0.56
C PRO A 371 -9.09 -2.82 -0.32
N THR A 372 -9.46 -2.10 -1.38
CA THR A 372 -9.99 -0.74 -1.26
C THR A 372 -11.19 -0.67 -0.32
N ILE A 373 -12.14 -1.60 -0.46
CA ILE A 373 -13.34 -1.65 0.37
C ILE A 373 -13.01 -2.12 1.79
N ALA A 374 -12.18 -3.15 1.93
CA ALA A 374 -11.82 -3.74 3.22
C ALA A 374 -11.00 -2.77 4.09
N ILE A 375 -10.01 -2.10 3.50
CA ILE A 375 -9.19 -1.11 4.21
C ILE A 375 -10.02 0.14 4.55
N ALA A 376 -10.88 0.60 3.64
CA ALA A 376 -11.78 1.71 3.94
C ALA A 376 -12.70 1.40 5.13
N TYR A 377 -13.22 0.17 5.23
CA TYR A 377 -13.98 -0.28 6.39
C TYR A 377 -13.13 -0.27 7.68
N ALA A 378 -11.91 -0.81 7.65
CA ALA A 378 -11.03 -0.83 8.82
C ALA A 378 -10.66 0.60 9.28
N ILE A 379 -10.41 1.52 8.34
CA ILE A 379 -10.15 2.94 8.64
C ILE A 379 -11.41 3.62 9.21
N ASP A 380 -12.60 3.34 8.68
CA ASP A 380 -13.84 3.87 9.24
C ASP A 380 -14.09 3.38 10.67
N CYS A 381 -13.62 2.16 11.02
CA CYS A 381 -13.69 1.63 12.39
C CYS A 381 -12.68 2.26 13.35
N TYR A 382 -11.45 2.56 12.87
CA TYR A 382 -10.31 2.98 13.71
C TYR A 382 -9.59 4.18 13.09
N LYS A 383 -10.29 5.30 12.94
CA LYS A 383 -9.79 6.52 12.27
C LYS A 383 -8.42 7.04 12.76
N PRO A 384 -8.11 7.03 14.08
CA PRO A 384 -6.84 7.59 14.57
C PRO A 384 -5.59 6.84 14.10
N ILE A 385 -5.71 5.54 13.82
CA ILE A 385 -4.58 4.65 13.51
C ILE A 385 -4.56 4.17 12.05
N SER A 386 -5.04 4.99 11.13
CA SER A 386 -5.12 4.61 9.70
C SER A 386 -3.76 4.27 9.07
N GLY A 387 -2.68 4.91 9.51
CA GLY A 387 -1.32 4.63 9.04
C GLY A 387 -0.83 3.25 9.50
N GLU A 388 -1.04 2.92 10.76
CA GLU A 388 -0.65 1.64 11.35
C GLU A 388 -1.43 0.47 10.74
N ILE A 389 -2.72 0.67 10.41
CA ILE A 389 -3.53 -0.32 9.68
C ILE A 389 -2.88 -0.65 8.33
N MET A 390 -2.44 0.36 7.59
CA MET A 390 -1.78 0.16 6.30
C MET A 390 -0.45 -0.60 6.44
N VAL A 391 0.37 -0.25 7.45
CA VAL A 391 1.63 -0.96 7.71
C VAL A 391 1.38 -2.43 7.99
N VAL A 392 0.44 -2.74 8.88
CA VAL A 392 0.09 -4.12 9.23
C VAL A 392 -0.42 -4.88 8.01
N ALA A 393 -1.35 -4.29 7.25
CA ALA A 393 -1.90 -4.91 6.05
C ALA A 393 -0.82 -5.19 4.99
N THR A 394 0.14 -4.28 4.81
CA THR A 394 1.27 -4.45 3.90
C THR A 394 2.22 -5.56 4.35
N VAL A 395 2.52 -5.65 5.65
CA VAL A 395 3.33 -6.75 6.21
C VAL A 395 2.66 -8.09 5.95
N PHE A 396 1.34 -8.20 6.21
CA PHE A 396 0.56 -9.42 5.90
C PHE A 396 0.70 -9.84 4.44
N LYS A 397 0.41 -8.92 3.53
CA LYS A 397 0.51 -9.16 2.09
C LYS A 397 1.90 -9.70 1.71
N ASN A 398 2.94 -9.07 2.23
CA ASN A 398 4.31 -9.42 1.85
C ASN A 398 4.79 -10.73 2.50
N VAL A 399 4.37 -11.04 3.73
CA VAL A 399 4.70 -12.32 4.38
C VAL A 399 4.04 -13.48 3.67
N LEU A 400 2.74 -13.37 3.34
CA LEU A 400 2.02 -14.41 2.61
C LEU A 400 2.55 -14.56 1.18
N GLY A 401 2.82 -13.43 0.49
CA GLY A 401 3.43 -13.44 -0.84
C GLY A 401 4.82 -14.11 -0.86
N PHE A 402 5.65 -13.85 0.16
CA PHE A 402 6.92 -14.58 0.30
C PHE A 402 6.72 -16.08 0.47
N ALA A 403 5.78 -16.48 1.31
CA ALA A 403 5.49 -17.90 1.53
C ALA A 403 5.15 -18.63 0.22
N MET A 404 4.47 -17.97 -0.72
CA MET A 404 4.15 -18.54 -2.03
C MET A 404 5.38 -18.95 -2.83
N SER A 405 6.49 -18.25 -2.70
CA SER A 405 7.75 -18.57 -3.38
C SER A 405 8.29 -19.97 -3.05
N TYR A 406 7.90 -20.54 -1.93
CA TYR A 406 8.32 -21.87 -1.49
C TYR A 406 7.41 -23.00 -1.96
N TRP A 407 6.09 -22.82 -1.87
CA TRP A 407 5.18 -23.94 -2.05
C TRP A 407 4.53 -24.02 -3.43
N VAL A 408 4.38 -22.88 -4.15
CA VAL A 408 3.65 -22.83 -5.43
C VAL A 408 4.23 -23.80 -6.45
N PHE A 409 5.53 -23.71 -6.72
CA PHE A 409 6.16 -24.55 -7.74
C PHE A 409 6.32 -26.01 -7.29
N GLY A 410 6.65 -26.25 -6.02
CA GLY A 410 6.74 -27.60 -5.48
C GLY A 410 5.40 -28.35 -5.56
N LEU A 411 4.33 -27.67 -5.20
CA LEU A 411 2.98 -28.23 -5.27
C LEU A 411 2.50 -28.38 -6.71
N ALA A 412 2.78 -27.40 -7.58
CA ALA A 412 2.42 -27.47 -8.99
C ALA A 412 3.09 -28.64 -9.71
N ALA A 413 4.36 -28.92 -9.39
CA ALA A 413 5.10 -30.04 -9.98
C ALA A 413 4.58 -31.41 -9.50
N GLN A 414 4.12 -31.52 -8.24
CA GLN A 414 3.64 -32.77 -7.67
C GLN A 414 2.16 -33.07 -7.97
N GLN A 415 1.30 -32.05 -7.92
CA GLN A 415 -0.16 -32.20 -7.93
C GLN A 415 -0.85 -31.37 -9.01
N GLY A 416 -0.09 -30.61 -9.80
CA GLY A 416 -0.63 -29.76 -10.87
C GLY A 416 -1.11 -28.38 -10.40
N PHE A 417 -1.36 -27.51 -11.35
CA PHE A 417 -1.77 -26.12 -11.10
C PHE A 417 -3.16 -25.98 -10.45
N LEU A 418 -4.05 -26.95 -10.65
CA LEU A 418 -5.38 -26.92 -10.04
C LEU A 418 -5.30 -26.95 -8.52
N THR A 419 -4.44 -27.82 -7.96
CA THR A 419 -4.28 -27.93 -6.50
C THR A 419 -3.72 -26.65 -5.92
N VAL A 420 -2.74 -26.02 -6.58
CA VAL A 420 -2.19 -24.72 -6.19
C VAL A 420 -3.29 -23.64 -6.17
N ALA A 421 -4.09 -23.59 -7.23
CA ALA A 421 -5.19 -22.63 -7.32
C ALA A 421 -6.28 -22.87 -6.27
N MET A 422 -6.55 -24.12 -5.91
CA MET A 422 -7.53 -24.46 -4.84
C MET A 422 -7.03 -24.05 -3.46
N VAL A 423 -5.75 -24.24 -3.16
CA VAL A 423 -5.14 -23.77 -1.90
C VAL A 423 -5.24 -22.25 -1.83
N GLN A 424 -4.86 -21.55 -2.91
CA GLN A 424 -4.94 -20.10 -2.97
C GLN A 424 -6.39 -19.60 -2.90
N PHE A 425 -7.32 -20.29 -3.57
CA PHE A 425 -8.75 -20.00 -3.47
C PHE A 425 -9.24 -20.09 -2.03
N ALA A 426 -8.90 -21.16 -1.31
CA ALA A 426 -9.28 -21.31 0.10
C ALA A 426 -8.70 -20.19 0.97
N ALA A 427 -7.42 -19.83 0.78
CA ALA A 427 -6.75 -18.75 1.51
C ALA A 427 -7.40 -17.37 1.25
N THR A 428 -7.86 -17.12 0.02
CA THR A 428 -8.52 -15.86 -0.34
C THR A 428 -9.99 -15.85 0.10
N MET A 429 -10.71 -16.97 -0.03
CA MET A 429 -12.14 -17.04 0.30
C MET A 429 -12.40 -17.08 1.80
N ALA A 430 -11.50 -17.65 2.60
CA ALA A 430 -11.68 -17.71 4.05
C ALA A 430 -11.90 -16.32 4.68
N PRO A 431 -11.05 -15.31 4.46
CA PRO A 431 -11.31 -13.96 4.98
C PRO A 431 -12.55 -13.29 4.34
N ILE A 432 -12.86 -13.59 3.08
CA ILE A 432 -14.07 -13.09 2.42
C ILE A 432 -15.31 -13.64 3.13
N VAL A 433 -15.36 -14.93 3.45
CA VAL A 433 -16.47 -15.54 4.21
C VAL A 433 -16.57 -14.94 5.62
N CYS A 434 -15.44 -14.64 6.26
CA CYS A 434 -15.41 -13.92 7.55
C CYS A 434 -16.01 -12.50 7.49
N THR A 435 -16.24 -11.95 6.30
CA THR A 435 -16.99 -10.68 6.16
C THR A 435 -18.44 -10.81 6.61
N ILE A 436 -19.04 -11.99 6.47
CA ILE A 436 -20.44 -12.23 6.88
C ILE A 436 -20.63 -12.04 8.39
N PRO A 437 -19.89 -12.73 9.27
CA PRO A 437 -19.98 -12.46 10.71
C PRO A 437 -19.56 -11.04 11.07
N LEU A 438 -18.59 -10.42 10.37
CA LEU A 438 -18.22 -9.02 10.60
C LEU A 438 -19.38 -8.06 10.30
N TYR A 439 -20.17 -8.32 9.28
CA TYR A 439 -21.33 -7.50 8.97
C TYR A 439 -22.36 -7.49 10.12
N PHE A 440 -22.60 -8.62 10.78
CA PHE A 440 -23.57 -8.72 11.87
C PHE A 440 -22.99 -8.37 13.25
N PHE A 441 -21.77 -8.74 13.51
CA PHE A 441 -21.13 -8.63 14.83
C PHE A 441 -20.03 -7.55 14.91
N GLY A 442 -19.70 -6.86 13.82
CA GLY A 442 -18.63 -5.87 13.77
C GLY A 442 -18.77 -4.77 14.84
N LYS A 443 -19.99 -4.33 15.11
CA LYS A 443 -20.30 -3.37 16.17
C LYS A 443 -19.97 -3.89 17.58
N ASN A 444 -20.20 -5.17 17.84
CA ASN A 444 -19.87 -5.81 19.12
C ASN A 444 -18.35 -5.96 19.27
N ILE A 445 -17.65 -6.34 18.19
CA ILE A 445 -16.19 -6.45 18.19
C ILE A 445 -15.55 -5.07 18.45
N ARG A 446 -16.06 -3.99 17.84
CA ARG A 446 -15.59 -2.62 18.12
C ARG A 446 -15.86 -2.21 19.58
N ARG A 447 -16.99 -2.59 20.16
CA ARG A 447 -17.30 -2.32 21.59
C ARG A 447 -16.35 -3.09 22.49
N TRP A 448 -16.03 -4.35 22.19
CA TRP A 448 -15.07 -5.15 22.95
C TRP A 448 -13.65 -4.57 22.89
N THR A 449 -13.26 -4.03 21.74
CA THR A 449 -11.94 -3.41 21.56
C THR A 449 -11.88 -1.94 21.99
N LYS A 450 -13.00 -1.33 22.43
CA LYS A 450 -13.10 0.08 22.81
C LYS A 450 -12.18 0.46 23.98
N ASP A 451 -12.04 -0.43 24.95
CA ASP A 451 -11.19 -0.21 26.13
C ASP A 451 -9.71 -0.56 25.89
N SER A 452 -9.38 -1.02 24.69
CA SER A 452 -7.99 -1.24 24.29
C SER A 452 -7.23 0.09 24.20
N SER A 453 -5.94 0.07 24.51
CA SER A 453 -5.05 1.24 24.41
C SER A 453 -5.06 1.93 23.03
N LEU A 454 -5.64 1.28 22.01
CA LEU A 454 -5.76 1.78 20.64
C LEU A 454 -6.68 3.01 20.54
N HIS A 455 -7.75 3.08 21.31
CA HIS A 455 -8.65 4.26 21.34
C HIS A 455 -8.13 5.39 22.23
N ARG A 456 -7.28 5.08 23.23
CA ARG A 456 -6.66 6.08 24.10
C ARG A 456 -5.46 6.78 23.47
N MET A 457 -5.01 6.37 22.31
CA MET A 457 -3.90 7.04 21.59
C MET A 457 -4.28 8.44 21.08
N GLU A 458 -5.57 8.79 21.03
CA GLU A 458 -5.99 10.19 20.81
C GLU A 458 -5.51 11.15 21.94
N GLU A 459 -5.32 10.66 23.15
CA GLU A 459 -4.87 11.48 24.29
C GLU A 459 -3.32 11.65 24.34
N LEU A 460 -2.58 10.88 23.53
CA LEU A 460 -1.11 10.89 23.50
C LEU A 460 -0.54 11.59 22.24
N ILE A 461 -1.39 12.03 21.32
CA ILE A 461 -1.06 12.82 20.16
C ILE A 461 -1.41 14.29 20.42
#